data_3e2cbd0759b2d7650a3a0bcf78d4ea4e
#
_entry.id   3e2cbd0759b2d7650a3a0bcf78d4ea4e
#
_cell.length_a   1.000
_cell.length_b   1.000
_cell.length_c   1.000
_cell.angle_alpha   90.00
_cell.angle_beta   90.00
_cell.angle_gamma   90.00
#
_symmetry.space_group_name_H-M   'P 1'
#
loop_
_entity.id
_entity.type
_entity.pdbx_description
1 polymer ?
#
loop_
_entity_poly.entity_id
_entity_poly.type
_entity_poly.pdbx_seq_one_letter_code
_entity_poly.pdbx_strand_id
1 'polypeptide(L)'
;EQHLLPAAFRRYDATYWDNRVMSPSSLLFYVGVDIRVPQLKHHNLFFDTPFGPHASTIYDEPAWPEDPLFYISAPSKTDSGVAPEGHENLFFLIPLAPGLSEEEGQREFYFNHLCDRLESHIGLDIRPHIVFKRSYAHAEFQEDYRAFKGNAYGLANTLKQTAFWKPKMKSKLPGLFFTGQLTTPGPGVPP
;
A
#
# COMPACT_ATOMS: atom_id res chain seq x y z
N GLU A 1 -17.01 -11.22 6.05
CA GLU A 1 -18.00 -12.30 6.26
C GLU A 1 -17.40 -13.54 6.91
N GLN A 2 -16.22 -14.01 6.44
CA GLN A 2 -15.64 -15.31 6.85
C GLN A 2 -15.40 -15.44 8.36
N HIS A 3 -15.00 -14.36 9.03
CA HIS A 3 -14.68 -14.36 10.46
C HIS A 3 -15.87 -13.97 11.36
N LEU A 4 -16.87 -13.27 10.82
CA LEU A 4 -17.92 -12.67 11.63
C LEU A 4 -19.28 -13.33 11.46
N LEU A 5 -19.54 -14.02 10.33
CA LEU A 5 -20.86 -14.56 10.03
C LEU A 5 -20.89 -16.08 10.03
N PRO A 6 -21.95 -16.69 10.57
CA PRO A 6 -22.25 -18.11 10.34
C PRO A 6 -22.33 -18.43 8.84
N ALA A 7 -21.95 -19.64 8.43
CA ALA A 7 -21.85 -20.03 7.02
C ALA A 7 -23.14 -19.76 6.22
N ALA A 8 -24.32 -19.96 6.82
CA ALA A 8 -25.61 -19.73 6.16
C ALA A 8 -25.83 -18.27 5.71
N PHE A 9 -25.19 -17.31 6.37
CA PHE A 9 -25.31 -15.88 6.05
C PHE A 9 -24.14 -15.36 5.20
N ARG A 10 -23.14 -16.19 4.89
CA ARG A 10 -22.04 -15.80 3.99
C ARG A 10 -22.51 -15.82 2.54
N ARG A 11 -22.16 -14.77 1.80
CA ARG A 11 -22.46 -14.65 0.37
C ARG A 11 -21.27 -15.06 -0.49
N TYR A 12 -20.07 -14.74 -0.01
CA TYR A 12 -18.82 -14.91 -0.72
C TYR A 12 -17.91 -15.85 0.07
N ASP A 13 -17.51 -16.95 -0.54
CA ASP A 13 -16.62 -17.95 0.04
C ASP A 13 -15.15 -17.72 -0.37
N ALA A 14 -14.25 -18.60 0.05
CA ALA A 14 -12.85 -18.53 -0.30
C ALA A 14 -12.63 -18.62 -1.82
N THR A 15 -13.36 -19.55 -2.47
CA THR A 15 -13.28 -19.74 -3.93
C THR A 15 -13.67 -18.49 -4.70
N TYR A 16 -14.70 -17.76 -4.22
CA TYR A 16 -15.06 -16.49 -4.82
C TYR A 16 -13.90 -15.50 -4.79
N TRP A 17 -13.24 -15.35 -3.62
CA TRP A 17 -12.14 -14.40 -3.45
C TRP A 17 -10.88 -14.80 -4.22
N ASP A 18 -10.57 -16.10 -4.28
CA ASP A 18 -9.43 -16.61 -5.03
C ASP A 18 -9.53 -16.37 -6.54
N ASN A 19 -10.77 -16.34 -7.06
CA ASN A 19 -11.04 -16.03 -8.46
C ASN A 19 -11.17 -14.51 -8.75
N ARG A 20 -10.83 -13.66 -7.81
CA ARG A 20 -10.86 -12.19 -8.00
C ARG A 20 -9.47 -11.62 -8.24
N VAL A 21 -9.40 -10.64 -9.13
CA VAL A 21 -8.20 -9.83 -9.31
C VAL A 21 -8.21 -8.75 -8.23
N MET A 22 -7.22 -8.80 -7.35
CA MET A 22 -7.09 -7.80 -6.30
C MET A 22 -6.29 -6.60 -6.82
N SER A 23 -6.55 -5.42 -6.25
CA SER A 23 -5.70 -4.25 -6.42
C SER A 23 -4.35 -4.47 -5.75
N PRO A 24 -3.33 -3.67 -6.07
CA PRO A 24 -2.02 -3.82 -5.47
C PRO A 24 -2.03 -3.79 -3.94
N SER A 25 -1.04 -4.45 -3.36
CA SER A 25 -0.56 -4.21 -2.01
C SER A 25 0.51 -3.12 -2.03
N SER A 26 1.17 -2.92 -0.90
CA SER A 26 2.27 -1.96 -0.81
C SER A 26 3.26 -2.37 0.26
N LEU A 27 4.54 -2.03 0.06
CA LEU A 27 5.51 -1.90 1.15
C LEU A 27 5.63 -0.42 1.49
N LEU A 28 5.35 -0.10 2.74
CA LEU A 28 5.32 1.25 3.27
C LEU A 28 6.42 1.43 4.31
N PHE A 29 7.02 2.65 4.33
CA PHE A 29 7.87 3.07 5.44
C PHE A 29 7.41 4.44 5.93
N TYR A 30 7.18 4.52 7.23
CA TYR A 30 6.97 5.76 7.96
C TYR A 30 8.29 6.14 8.60
N VAL A 31 8.83 7.31 8.24
CA VAL A 31 10.17 7.73 8.61
C VAL A 31 10.14 9.15 9.14
N GLY A 32 10.64 9.35 10.35
CA GLY A 32 10.93 10.67 10.90
C GLY A 32 12.42 10.95 10.80
N VAL A 33 12.80 12.12 10.30
CA VAL A 33 14.20 12.58 10.25
C VAL A 33 14.37 13.89 10.99
N ASP A 34 15.51 14.06 11.65
CA ASP A 34 15.85 15.26 12.46
C ASP A 34 16.48 16.39 11.63
N ILE A 35 16.25 16.35 10.32
CA ILE A 35 16.71 17.38 9.38
C ILE A 35 15.59 17.80 8.44
N ARG A 36 15.77 18.96 7.78
CA ARG A 36 14.99 19.36 6.63
C ARG A 36 15.58 18.78 5.34
N VAL A 37 14.71 18.33 4.43
CA VAL A 37 15.07 17.80 3.12
C VAL A 37 14.49 18.73 2.04
N PRO A 38 15.10 19.89 1.78
CA PRO A 38 14.51 20.94 0.96
C PRO A 38 14.29 20.56 -0.50
N GLN A 39 14.99 19.53 -1.00
CA GLN A 39 14.85 19.02 -2.36
C GLN A 39 13.51 18.32 -2.59
N LEU A 40 12.90 17.76 -1.54
CA LEU A 40 11.59 17.10 -1.64
C LEU A 40 10.45 18.14 -1.67
N LYS A 41 9.40 17.78 -2.40
CA LYS A 41 8.08 18.41 -2.34
C LYS A 41 7.17 17.60 -1.42
N HIS A 42 5.91 18.04 -1.21
CA HIS A 42 4.93 17.24 -0.49
C HIS A 42 4.73 15.86 -1.14
N HIS A 43 4.63 15.82 -2.46
CA HIS A 43 4.49 14.60 -3.25
C HIS A 43 5.66 14.46 -4.22
N ASN A 44 6.34 13.30 -4.18
CA ASN A 44 7.47 13.00 -5.04
C ASN A 44 7.27 11.59 -5.63
N LEU A 45 7.33 11.50 -6.95
CA LEU A 45 7.24 10.24 -7.70
C LEU A 45 8.59 9.97 -8.36
N PHE A 46 9.13 8.78 -8.14
CA PHE A 46 10.40 8.34 -8.70
C PHE A 46 10.15 7.33 -9.81
N PHE A 47 10.25 7.81 -11.05
CA PHE A 47 10.16 7.04 -12.29
C PHE A 47 11.53 7.00 -12.98
N ASP A 48 12.55 6.68 -12.21
CA ASP A 48 13.95 6.64 -12.63
C ASP A 48 14.36 5.28 -13.22
N THR A 49 13.43 4.31 -13.23
CA THR A 49 13.53 3.02 -13.89
C THR A 49 12.34 2.79 -14.83
N PRO A 50 12.43 1.85 -15.81
CA PRO A 50 11.32 1.57 -16.70
C PRO A 50 10.05 1.10 -15.97
N PHE A 51 8.89 1.65 -16.36
CA PHE A 51 7.60 1.31 -15.74
C PHE A 51 7.16 -0.14 -15.99
N GLY A 52 7.40 -0.65 -17.21
CA GLY A 52 6.90 -1.97 -17.64
C GLY A 52 7.29 -3.14 -16.73
N PRO A 53 8.59 -3.31 -16.41
CA PRO A 53 9.02 -4.40 -15.52
C PRO A 53 8.32 -4.38 -14.16
N HIS A 54 8.24 -3.22 -13.51
CA HIS A 54 7.54 -3.13 -12.21
C HIS A 54 6.03 -3.39 -12.34
N ALA A 55 5.38 -2.89 -13.38
CA ALA A 55 3.96 -3.18 -13.62
C ALA A 55 3.72 -4.69 -13.84
N SER A 56 4.60 -5.37 -14.57
CA SER A 56 4.51 -6.82 -14.78
C SER A 56 4.62 -7.61 -13.47
N THR A 57 5.50 -7.21 -12.55
CA THR A 57 5.59 -7.86 -11.22
C THR A 57 4.35 -7.68 -10.35
N ILE A 58 3.47 -6.74 -10.68
CA ILE A 58 2.22 -6.54 -9.95
C ILE A 58 1.06 -7.33 -10.58
N TYR A 59 0.97 -7.33 -11.93
CA TYR A 59 -0.25 -7.75 -12.64
C TYR A 59 -0.10 -9.03 -13.44
N ASP A 60 1.07 -9.32 -14.01
CA ASP A 60 1.28 -10.42 -14.93
C ASP A 60 2.00 -11.60 -14.25
N GLU A 61 3.12 -11.32 -13.60
CA GLU A 61 3.99 -12.29 -12.93
C GLU A 61 4.29 -11.82 -11.51
N PRO A 62 3.36 -12.04 -10.54
CA PRO A 62 3.50 -11.54 -9.17
C PRO A 62 4.84 -11.87 -8.53
N ALA A 63 5.65 -10.84 -8.30
CA ALA A 63 6.98 -10.95 -7.70
C ALA A 63 7.38 -9.67 -6.96
N TRP A 64 8.41 -9.74 -6.13
CA TRP A 64 9.07 -8.56 -5.60
C TRP A 64 9.86 -7.88 -6.73
N PRO A 65 9.66 -6.58 -6.97
CA PRO A 65 10.35 -5.88 -8.06
C PRO A 65 11.83 -5.72 -7.77
N GLU A 66 12.69 -5.92 -8.76
CA GLU A 66 14.14 -5.70 -8.63
C GLU A 66 14.45 -4.21 -8.42
N ASP A 67 13.94 -3.36 -9.30
CA ASP A 67 14.08 -1.91 -9.25
C ASP A 67 12.70 -1.23 -9.17
N PRO A 68 12.11 -1.11 -7.96
CA PRO A 68 10.76 -0.59 -7.82
C PRO A 68 10.65 0.89 -8.18
N LEU A 69 9.60 1.26 -8.88
CA LEU A 69 9.11 2.64 -8.84
C LEU A 69 8.53 2.92 -7.45
N PHE A 70 8.74 4.13 -6.95
CA PHE A 70 8.30 4.45 -5.60
C PHE A 70 7.82 5.90 -5.47
N TYR A 71 7.10 6.12 -4.40
CA TYR A 71 6.55 7.41 -4.03
C TYR A 71 7.05 7.82 -2.65
N ILE A 72 7.34 9.11 -2.47
CA ILE A 72 7.61 9.70 -1.16
C ILE A 72 6.64 10.86 -0.93
N SER A 73 5.88 10.79 0.17
CA SER A 73 5.16 11.94 0.71
C SER A 73 5.97 12.58 1.83
N ALA A 74 6.05 13.90 1.80
CA ALA A 74 6.64 14.70 2.87
C ALA A 74 5.60 15.75 3.35
N PRO A 75 4.59 15.34 4.14
CA PRO A 75 3.48 16.22 4.53
C PRO A 75 3.95 17.41 5.37
N SER A 76 5.07 17.31 6.07
CA SER A 76 5.72 18.42 6.79
C SER A 76 6.13 19.61 5.91
N LYS A 77 6.10 19.46 4.57
CA LYS A 77 6.30 20.58 3.63
C LYS A 77 5.13 21.56 3.59
N THR A 78 3.95 21.12 3.94
CA THR A 78 2.71 21.92 3.85
C THR A 78 1.95 22.02 5.18
N ASP A 79 2.29 21.16 6.15
CA ASP A 79 1.68 21.14 7.48
C ASP A 79 2.78 21.09 8.54
N SER A 80 2.93 22.17 9.30
CA SER A 80 3.90 22.26 10.39
C SER A 80 3.52 21.45 11.64
N GLY A 81 2.29 20.93 11.70
CA GLY A 81 1.80 20.16 12.84
C GLY A 81 2.18 18.69 12.83
N VAL A 82 2.73 18.15 11.70
CA VAL A 82 2.99 16.72 11.54
C VAL A 82 4.44 16.30 11.79
N ALA A 83 5.32 17.23 12.13
CA ALA A 83 6.70 16.97 12.55
C ALA A 83 7.19 18.06 13.51
N PRO A 84 8.13 17.77 14.43
CA PRO A 84 8.78 18.79 15.23
C PRO A 84 9.50 19.84 14.38
N GLU A 85 9.77 21.02 14.95
CA GLU A 85 10.54 22.05 14.26
C GLU A 85 11.91 21.54 13.83
N GLY A 86 12.30 21.82 12.59
CA GLY A 86 13.57 21.35 12.02
C GLY A 86 13.52 19.91 11.49
N HIS A 87 12.47 19.16 11.76
CA HIS A 87 12.31 17.76 11.35
C HIS A 87 11.43 17.61 10.09
N GLU A 88 11.46 16.44 9.49
CA GLU A 88 10.56 16.02 8.39
C GLU A 88 9.89 14.69 8.72
N ASN A 89 8.63 14.58 8.29
CA ASN A 89 7.87 13.35 8.27
C ASN A 89 7.86 12.84 6.81
N LEU A 90 8.41 11.67 6.58
CA LEU A 90 8.51 11.04 5.26
C LEU A 90 7.71 9.72 5.24
N PHE A 91 6.95 9.53 4.19
CA PHE A 91 6.21 8.31 3.94
C PHE A 91 6.64 7.74 2.59
N PHE A 92 7.25 6.57 2.60
CA PHE A 92 7.65 5.85 1.39
C PHE A 92 6.62 4.80 1.02
N LEU A 93 6.37 4.62 -0.27
CA LEU A 93 5.46 3.60 -0.79
C LEU A 93 6.04 2.95 -2.04
N ILE A 94 6.13 1.61 -2.00
CA ILE A 94 6.38 0.75 -3.15
C ILE A 94 5.10 -0.03 -3.44
N PRO A 95 4.47 0.09 -4.62
CA PRO A 95 3.37 -0.79 -5.01
C PRO A 95 3.86 -2.23 -5.21
N LEU A 96 3.12 -3.20 -4.70
CA LEU A 96 3.45 -4.62 -4.77
C LEU A 96 2.25 -5.46 -5.22
N ALA A 97 2.49 -6.63 -5.79
CA ALA A 97 1.43 -7.60 -5.97
C ALA A 97 0.85 -8.04 -4.62
N PRO A 98 -0.46 -8.31 -4.50
CA PRO A 98 -1.02 -8.94 -3.32
C PRO A 98 -0.58 -10.40 -3.21
N GLY A 99 -0.47 -10.90 -1.98
CA GLY A 99 -0.20 -12.31 -1.70
C GLY A 99 1.26 -12.75 -1.79
N LEU A 100 2.21 -11.82 -1.93
CA LEU A 100 3.62 -12.15 -1.87
C LEU A 100 4.01 -12.55 -0.45
N SER A 101 4.88 -13.57 -0.36
CA SER A 101 5.59 -13.90 0.87
C SER A 101 6.78 -12.96 1.04
N GLU A 102 7.16 -12.74 2.28
CA GLU A 102 8.27 -11.87 2.65
C GLU A 102 9.41 -12.72 3.23
N GLU A 103 10.64 -12.43 2.83
CA GLU A 103 11.84 -13.05 3.36
C GLU A 103 12.44 -12.21 4.50
N GLU A 104 13.20 -12.86 5.37
CA GLU A 104 13.92 -12.16 6.43
C GLU A 104 14.89 -11.12 5.87
N GLY A 105 14.86 -9.91 6.42
CA GLY A 105 15.71 -8.80 5.96
C GLY A 105 15.23 -8.08 4.70
N GLN A 106 14.19 -8.57 4.03
CA GLN A 106 13.72 -8.00 2.75
C GLN A 106 13.28 -6.53 2.87
N ARG A 107 12.62 -6.15 3.96
CA ARG A 107 12.23 -4.75 4.20
C ARG A 107 13.44 -3.84 4.34
N GLU A 108 14.46 -4.27 5.06
CA GLU A 108 15.70 -3.48 5.19
C GLU A 108 16.44 -3.36 3.87
N PHE A 109 16.47 -4.41 3.06
CA PHE A 109 17.03 -4.37 1.72
C PHE A 109 16.33 -3.29 0.88
N TYR A 110 14.99 -3.32 0.80
CA TYR A 110 14.24 -2.31 0.03
C TYR A 110 14.39 -0.91 0.62
N PHE A 111 14.38 -0.76 1.93
CA PHE A 111 14.58 0.55 2.54
C PHE A 111 15.93 1.16 2.16
N ASN A 112 17.00 0.39 2.29
CA ASN A 112 18.35 0.85 1.93
C ASN A 112 18.45 1.15 0.42
N HIS A 113 17.89 0.28 -0.42
CA HIS A 113 17.86 0.50 -1.87
C HIS A 113 17.11 1.79 -2.25
N LEU A 114 15.99 2.11 -1.60
CA LEU A 114 15.30 3.38 -1.79
C LEU A 114 16.11 4.57 -1.28
N CYS A 115 16.81 4.44 -0.16
CA CYS A 115 17.66 5.51 0.37
C CYS A 115 18.84 5.81 -0.57
N ASP A 116 19.49 4.77 -1.12
CA ASP A 116 20.59 4.94 -2.09
C ASP A 116 20.10 5.68 -3.35
N ARG A 117 18.94 5.32 -3.87
CA ARG A 117 18.33 5.99 -5.02
C ARG A 117 17.90 7.42 -4.69
N LEU A 118 17.28 7.63 -3.51
CA LEU A 118 16.93 8.97 -3.06
C LEU A 118 18.18 9.86 -2.96
N GLU A 119 19.25 9.36 -2.31
CA GLU A 119 20.52 10.07 -2.20
C GLU A 119 21.08 10.45 -3.57
N SER A 120 21.02 9.56 -4.55
CA SER A 120 21.48 9.85 -5.91
C SER A 120 20.72 11.01 -6.58
N HIS A 121 19.44 11.19 -6.24
CA HIS A 121 18.59 12.26 -6.78
C HIS A 121 18.72 13.59 -6.04
N ILE A 122 18.90 13.56 -4.72
CA ILE A 122 18.86 14.78 -3.90
C ILE A 122 20.21 15.18 -3.32
N GLY A 123 21.25 14.32 -3.44
CA GLY A 123 22.59 14.55 -2.92
C GLY A 123 22.68 14.53 -1.39
N LEU A 124 21.73 13.86 -0.71
CA LEU A 124 21.66 13.82 0.75
C LEU A 124 21.26 12.41 1.21
N ASP A 125 22.12 11.77 2.01
CA ASP A 125 21.77 10.54 2.73
C ASP A 125 20.95 10.88 3.98
N ILE A 126 19.70 10.41 4.02
CA ILE A 126 18.80 10.63 5.15
C ILE A 126 19.02 9.63 6.31
N ARG A 127 19.71 8.51 6.07
CA ARG A 127 19.86 7.40 7.04
C ARG A 127 20.49 7.82 8.37
N PRO A 128 21.56 8.65 8.41
CA PRO A 128 22.13 9.12 9.67
C PRO A 128 21.19 10.00 10.51
N HIS A 129 20.13 10.50 9.90
CA HIS A 129 19.18 11.45 10.46
C HIS A 129 17.84 10.81 10.86
N ILE A 130 17.73 9.48 10.76
CA ILE A 130 16.49 8.76 11.08
C ILE A 130 16.34 8.68 12.60
N VAL A 131 15.30 9.30 13.13
CA VAL A 131 14.91 9.23 14.54
C VAL A 131 13.73 8.29 14.79
N PHE A 132 13.00 7.94 13.73
CA PHE A 132 11.89 6.98 13.76
C PHE A 132 11.78 6.27 12.43
N LYS A 133 11.57 4.95 12.47
CA LYS A 133 11.25 4.15 11.28
C LYS A 133 10.28 3.01 11.65
N ARG A 134 9.21 2.88 10.87
CA ARG A 134 8.29 1.74 10.92
C ARG A 134 7.94 1.31 9.50
N SER A 135 7.99 0.01 9.25
CA SER A 135 7.51 -0.57 7.99
C SER A 135 6.11 -1.16 8.16
N TYR A 136 5.39 -1.30 7.03
CA TYR A 136 4.05 -1.86 6.96
C TYR A 136 3.86 -2.53 5.59
N ALA A 137 3.44 -3.79 5.56
CA ALA A 137 3.29 -4.55 4.33
C ALA A 137 2.16 -5.58 4.42
N HIS A 138 2.23 -6.67 3.64
CA HIS A 138 1.17 -7.67 3.52
C HIS A 138 0.69 -8.24 4.87
N ALA A 139 1.63 -8.55 5.77
CA ALA A 139 1.31 -9.14 7.07
C ALA A 139 0.44 -8.20 7.91
N GLU A 140 0.85 -6.93 8.01
CA GLU A 140 0.10 -5.92 8.76
C GLU A 140 -1.26 -5.60 8.10
N PHE A 141 -1.34 -5.55 6.76
CA PHE A 141 -2.64 -5.43 6.07
C PHE A 141 -3.57 -6.60 6.39
N GLN A 142 -3.05 -7.82 6.49
CA GLN A 142 -3.84 -8.98 6.88
C GLN A 142 -4.24 -8.95 8.36
N GLU A 143 -3.35 -8.56 9.24
CA GLU A 143 -3.58 -8.54 10.68
C GLU A 143 -4.58 -7.43 11.06
N ASP A 144 -4.30 -6.19 10.68
CA ASP A 144 -5.06 -5.02 11.11
C ASP A 144 -6.40 -4.88 10.38
N TYR A 145 -6.42 -5.15 9.06
CA TYR A 145 -7.59 -4.93 8.21
C TYR A 145 -8.27 -6.22 7.74
N ARG A 146 -7.73 -7.39 8.05
CA ARG A 146 -8.19 -8.68 7.51
C ARG A 146 -8.21 -8.67 5.98
N ALA A 147 -7.28 -7.92 5.37
CA ALA A 147 -7.21 -7.74 3.93
C ALA A 147 -6.82 -9.05 3.25
N PHE A 148 -7.67 -9.50 2.33
CA PHE A 148 -7.41 -10.73 1.59
C PHE A 148 -6.10 -10.61 0.77
N LYS A 149 -5.15 -11.56 0.97
CA LYS A 149 -3.81 -11.54 0.37
C LYS A 149 -3.01 -10.27 0.68
N GLY A 150 -3.33 -9.58 1.79
CA GLY A 150 -2.65 -8.34 2.18
C GLY A 150 -2.79 -7.20 1.18
N ASN A 151 -3.88 -7.17 0.37
CA ASN A 151 -4.11 -6.07 -0.57
C ASN A 151 -4.39 -4.76 0.16
N ALA A 152 -4.01 -3.61 -0.44
CA ALA A 152 -4.21 -2.30 0.15
C ALA A 152 -5.51 -1.61 -0.29
N TYR A 153 -6.06 -1.96 -1.48
CA TYR A 153 -7.14 -1.21 -2.11
C TYR A 153 -8.38 -2.03 -2.48
N GLY A 154 -8.44 -3.31 -2.09
CA GLY A 154 -9.57 -4.18 -2.38
C GLY A 154 -9.53 -4.78 -3.78
N LEU A 155 -10.67 -4.84 -4.46
CA LEU A 155 -10.78 -5.38 -5.82
C LEU A 155 -10.22 -4.43 -6.87
N ALA A 156 -9.47 -4.97 -7.82
CA ALA A 156 -9.06 -4.23 -9.01
C ALA A 156 -10.28 -3.77 -9.82
N ASN A 157 -10.23 -2.56 -10.36
CA ASN A 157 -11.31 -1.97 -11.15
C ASN A 157 -11.30 -2.49 -12.60
N THR A 158 -11.42 -3.79 -12.77
CA THR A 158 -11.62 -4.41 -14.08
C THR A 158 -13.10 -4.29 -14.51
N LEU A 159 -13.38 -4.39 -15.80
CA LEU A 159 -14.76 -4.33 -16.32
C LEU A 159 -15.70 -5.35 -15.67
N LYS A 160 -15.18 -6.52 -15.29
CA LYS A 160 -15.94 -7.61 -14.66
C LYS A 160 -16.03 -7.52 -13.14
N GLN A 161 -15.42 -6.51 -12.50
CA GLN A 161 -15.36 -6.36 -11.05
C GLN A 161 -15.72 -4.95 -10.56
N THR A 162 -16.20 -4.09 -11.44
CA THR A 162 -16.56 -2.70 -11.09
C THR A 162 -18.08 -2.50 -11.09
N ALA A 163 -18.53 -1.40 -10.51
CA ALA A 163 -19.93 -1.00 -10.40
C ALA A 163 -20.85 -2.13 -9.90
N PHE A 164 -21.76 -2.62 -10.72
CA PHE A 164 -22.75 -3.66 -10.36
C PHE A 164 -22.13 -5.03 -10.02
N TRP A 165 -20.91 -5.28 -10.44
CA TRP A 165 -20.19 -6.54 -10.21
C TRP A 165 -19.40 -6.58 -8.90
N LYS A 166 -19.29 -5.45 -8.22
CA LYS A 166 -18.70 -5.40 -6.86
C LYS A 166 -19.57 -6.15 -5.86
N PRO A 167 -18.97 -6.64 -4.75
CA PRO A 167 -19.74 -7.20 -3.64
C PRO A 167 -20.83 -6.26 -3.14
N LYS A 168 -21.98 -6.81 -2.85
CA LYS A 168 -23.14 -6.03 -2.39
C LYS A 168 -22.90 -5.48 -0.98
N MET A 169 -23.31 -4.24 -0.75
CA MET A 169 -23.32 -3.63 0.57
C MET A 169 -24.26 -4.35 1.54
N LYS A 170 -25.43 -4.81 1.07
CA LYS A 170 -26.42 -5.51 1.88
C LYS A 170 -25.99 -6.97 2.12
N SER A 171 -25.83 -7.35 3.39
CA SER A 171 -25.61 -8.75 3.82
C SER A 171 -26.83 -9.64 3.55
N LYS A 172 -26.63 -10.97 3.61
CA LYS A 172 -27.72 -11.93 3.76
C LYS A 172 -28.37 -11.86 5.14
N LEU A 173 -27.62 -11.46 6.19
CA LEU A 173 -28.16 -11.26 7.52
C LEU A 173 -29.00 -9.97 7.55
N PRO A 174 -30.27 -10.03 7.93
CA PRO A 174 -31.11 -8.84 8.02
C PRO A 174 -30.52 -7.79 8.96
N GLY A 175 -30.56 -6.51 8.52
CA GLY A 175 -30.06 -5.38 9.31
C GLY A 175 -28.55 -5.17 9.26
N LEU A 176 -27.78 -6.05 8.61
CA LEU A 176 -26.33 -5.90 8.46
C LEU A 176 -25.97 -5.38 7.07
N PHE A 177 -25.09 -4.38 7.04
CA PHE A 177 -24.54 -3.79 5.81
C PHE A 177 -23.02 -3.77 5.90
N PHE A 178 -22.36 -3.90 4.74
CA PHE A 178 -20.93 -3.76 4.57
C PHE A 178 -20.61 -2.43 3.89
N THR A 179 -19.54 -1.80 4.30
CA THR A 179 -18.97 -0.61 3.67
C THR A 179 -17.47 -0.76 3.55
N GLY A 180 -16.84 0.00 2.65
CA GLY A 180 -15.40 0.02 2.46
C GLY A 180 -14.98 -0.37 1.04
N GLN A 181 -13.67 -0.53 0.87
CA GLN A 181 -13.03 -0.69 -0.44
C GLN A 181 -13.49 -1.89 -1.29
N LEU A 182 -14.05 -2.94 -0.68
CA LEU A 182 -14.54 -4.12 -1.38
C LEU A 182 -15.97 -3.96 -1.92
N THR A 183 -16.72 -2.98 -1.47
CA THR A 183 -18.10 -2.73 -1.89
C THR A 183 -18.20 -1.55 -2.85
N THR A 184 -19.37 -1.32 -3.42
CA THR A 184 -19.66 -0.10 -4.20
C THR A 184 -19.69 1.10 -3.23
N PRO A 185 -19.06 2.24 -3.57
CA PRO A 185 -18.40 2.60 -4.85
C PRO A 185 -16.96 2.10 -4.99
N GLY A 186 -16.26 1.73 -3.93
CA GLY A 186 -14.88 1.24 -3.97
C GLY A 186 -13.94 2.01 -3.04
N PRO A 187 -12.60 1.89 -3.23
CA PRO A 187 -11.64 2.62 -2.43
C PRO A 187 -11.56 4.09 -2.81
N GLY A 188 -11.13 4.91 -1.84
CA GLY A 188 -10.88 6.33 -2.02
C GLY A 188 -11.68 7.21 -1.07
N VAL A 189 -11.38 8.51 -1.08
CA VAL A 189 -12.13 9.56 -0.38
C VAL A 189 -12.38 10.68 -1.39
N PRO A 190 -13.57 11.04 -1.68
CA PRO A 190 -14.89 10.52 -1.28
C PRO A 190 -15.44 9.56 -2.35
N PRO A 191 -15.56 8.29 -2.14
CA PRO A 191 -16.45 7.52 -3.00
C PRO A 191 -17.85 7.48 -2.43
#